data_7eb16c1cfdd3d36728fecd5f11d89dbf
#
_entry.id   7eb16c1cfdd3d36728fecd5f11d89dbf
#
_cell.length_a   1.000
_cell.length_b   1.000
_cell.length_c   1.000
_cell.angle_alpha   90.00
_cell.angle_beta   90.00
_cell.angle_gamma   90.00
#
_symmetry.space_group_name_H-M   'P 1'
#
loop_
_entity.id
_entity.type
_entity.pdbx_description
1 polymer ?
#
loop_
_entity_poly.entity_id
_entity_poly.type
_entity_poly.pdbx_seq_one_letter_code
_entity_poly.pdbx_strand_id
1 'polypeptide(L)'
;MLDESGEDVMEPITTEGARARIQIEYIEMPDLKLTPAQVGRLCNLPKDVCEAAIASLVESGFLSTSSTGSILRVGRPRPPA
;
A
#
# COMPACT_ATOMS: atom_id res chain seq x y z
N MET A 1 -13.18 -22.01 -20.04
CA MET A 1 -12.85 -21.41 -19.75
C MET A 1 -12.57 -20.81 -19.58
N LEU A 2 -12.62 -20.75 -19.36
CA LEU A 2 -12.27 -19.99 -19.03
C LEU A 2 -11.85 -19.47 -18.80
N ASP A 3 -11.80 -19.25 -18.55
CA ASP A 3 -11.40 -18.51 -18.32
C ASP A 3 -10.91 -18.18 -18.11
N GLU A 4 -10.77 -18.32 -17.83
CA GLU A 4 -10.41 -17.94 -17.52
C GLU A 4 -9.82 -17.28 -17.46
N SER A 5 -9.29 -17.48 -17.41
CA SER A 5 -8.55 -16.77 -17.36
C SER A 5 -8.70 -15.53 -17.20
N GLY A 6 -8.89 -15.14 -17.73
CA GLY A 6 -9.08 -13.82 -17.49
C GLY A 6 -9.74 -13.52 -16.26
N GLU A 7 -10.26 -14.41 -15.71
CA GLU A 7 -10.96 -14.14 -14.61
C GLU A 7 -10.22 -13.63 -13.53
N ASP A 8 -9.03 -13.96 -13.51
CA ASP A 8 -8.36 -13.42 -12.44
C ASP A 8 -8.32 -11.98 -12.54
N VAL A 9 -8.31 -11.45 -13.67
CA VAL A 9 -8.22 -10.05 -13.75
C VAL A 9 -9.48 -9.42 -13.36
N MET A 10 -10.53 -10.18 -13.32
CA MET A 10 -11.75 -9.60 -12.95
C MET A 10 -11.95 -9.60 -11.47
N GLU A 11 -11.05 -10.15 -10.72
CA GLU A 11 -11.23 -10.14 -9.32
C GLU A 11 -11.16 -8.76 -8.75
N PRO A 12 -12.03 -8.41 -7.84
CA PRO A 12 -11.97 -7.09 -7.25
C PRO A 12 -10.72 -7.00 -6.38
N ILE A 13 -10.15 -5.84 -6.33
CA ILE A 13 -9.00 -5.63 -5.49
C ILE A 13 -9.49 -5.43 -4.08
N THR A 14 -9.04 -6.27 -3.18
CA THR A 14 -9.45 -6.16 -1.79
C THR A 14 -8.49 -5.28 -1.05
N THR A 15 -8.91 -4.79 0.11
CA THR A 15 -8.04 -3.97 0.93
C THR A 15 -6.82 -4.76 1.34
N GLU A 16 -6.97 -6.04 1.63
CA GLU A 16 -5.84 -6.85 1.99
C GLU A 16 -4.86 -7.01 0.86
N GLY A 17 -5.35 -7.24 -0.33
CA GLY A 17 -4.47 -7.33 -1.49
C GLY A 17 -3.76 -6.02 -1.74
N ALA A 18 -4.46 -4.91 -1.55
CA ALA A 18 -3.85 -3.60 -1.72
C ALA A 18 -2.77 -3.36 -0.68
N ARG A 19 -3.02 -3.77 0.56
CA ARG A 19 -2.01 -3.63 1.60
C ARG A 19 -0.74 -4.37 1.24
N ALA A 20 -0.89 -5.59 0.79
CA ALA A 20 0.27 -6.40 0.43
C ALA A 20 1.06 -5.74 -0.68
N ARG A 21 0.34 -5.19 -1.67
CA ARG A 21 1.01 -4.57 -2.79
C ARG A 21 1.77 -3.34 -2.35
N ILE A 22 1.15 -2.51 -1.53
CA ILE A 22 1.81 -1.30 -1.05
C ILE A 22 3.00 -1.68 -0.17
N GLN A 23 2.84 -2.69 0.66
CA GLN A 23 3.94 -3.12 1.50
C GLN A 23 5.15 -3.53 0.69
N ILE A 24 4.94 -4.27 -0.37
CA ILE A 24 6.02 -4.74 -1.21
C ILE A 24 6.80 -3.56 -1.77
N GLU A 25 6.09 -2.53 -2.24
CA GLU A 25 6.77 -1.39 -2.82
C GLU A 25 7.65 -0.70 -1.79
N TYR A 26 7.15 -0.54 -0.58
CA TYR A 26 7.90 0.15 0.45
C TYR A 26 9.01 -0.74 1.02
N ILE A 27 8.87 -2.03 0.93
CA ILE A 27 9.94 -2.92 1.35
C ILE A 27 11.09 -2.85 0.35
N GLU A 28 10.76 -2.82 -0.92
CA GLU A 28 11.79 -2.77 -1.95
C GLU A 28 12.45 -1.41 -2.00
N MET A 29 11.71 -0.37 -1.69
CA MET A 29 12.25 0.97 -1.69
C MET A 29 11.94 1.64 -0.36
N PRO A 30 12.73 1.39 0.66
CA PRO A 30 12.41 1.89 1.99
C PRO A 30 12.39 3.40 2.10
N ASP A 31 13.05 4.08 1.17
CA ASP A 31 13.06 5.54 1.19
C ASP A 31 11.92 6.16 0.42
N LEU A 32 11.02 5.32 -0.07
CA LEU A 32 9.92 5.81 -0.86
C LEU A 32 9.05 6.76 -0.05
N LYS A 33 8.65 7.85 -0.67
CA LYS A 33 7.83 8.83 -0.02
C LYS A 33 6.84 9.34 -1.06
N LEU A 34 5.59 8.96 -0.92
CA LEU A 34 4.59 9.27 -1.93
C LEU A 34 3.33 9.80 -1.28
N THR A 35 2.59 10.63 -1.99
CA THR A 35 1.27 11.02 -1.52
C THR A 35 0.33 9.85 -1.75
N PRO A 36 -0.82 9.83 -1.07
CA PRO A 36 -1.78 8.75 -1.31
C PRO A 36 -2.17 8.62 -2.77
N ALA A 37 -2.30 9.74 -3.48
CA ALA A 37 -2.64 9.67 -4.88
C ALA A 37 -1.53 9.00 -5.68
N GLN A 38 -0.30 9.27 -5.32
CA GLN A 38 0.82 8.64 -6.02
C GLN A 38 0.91 7.16 -5.70
N VAL A 39 0.60 6.78 -4.47
CA VAL A 39 0.58 5.37 -4.11
C VAL A 39 -0.48 4.65 -4.94
N GLY A 40 -1.64 5.27 -5.10
CA GLY A 40 -2.70 4.66 -5.89
C GLY A 40 -2.28 4.48 -7.33
N ARG A 41 -1.54 5.44 -7.88
CA ARG A 41 -1.09 5.30 -9.25
C ARG A 41 -0.01 4.25 -9.38
N LEU A 42 0.92 4.24 -8.47
CA LEU A 42 2.01 3.27 -8.52
C LEU A 42 1.47 1.85 -8.44
N CYS A 43 0.52 1.62 -7.57
CA CYS A 43 -0.02 0.29 -7.37
C CYS A 43 -1.26 0.02 -8.19
N ASN A 44 -1.70 1.02 -8.95
CA ASN A 44 -2.88 0.84 -9.79
C ASN A 44 -4.09 0.44 -8.97
N LEU A 45 -4.38 1.19 -7.93
CA LEU A 45 -5.48 0.90 -7.03
C LEU A 45 -6.55 1.97 -7.11
N PRO A 46 -7.81 1.59 -6.92
CA PRO A 46 -8.86 2.59 -6.82
C PRO A 46 -8.63 3.44 -5.59
N LYS A 47 -9.11 4.66 -5.65
CA LYS A 47 -8.84 5.61 -4.59
C LYS A 47 -9.31 5.12 -3.23
N ASP A 48 -10.53 4.64 -3.13
CA ASP A 48 -11.05 4.22 -1.85
C ASP A 48 -10.32 2.99 -1.30
N VAL A 49 -9.99 2.06 -2.14
CA VAL A 49 -9.26 0.89 -1.71
C VAL A 49 -7.85 1.30 -1.27
N CYS A 50 -7.23 2.20 -2.04
CA CYS A 50 -5.90 2.67 -1.71
C CYS A 50 -5.89 3.35 -0.35
N GLU A 51 -6.86 4.23 -0.12
CA GLU A 51 -6.92 4.96 1.14
C GLU A 51 -7.15 4.02 2.31
N ALA A 52 -8.02 3.04 2.14
CA ALA A 52 -8.28 2.10 3.21
C ALA A 52 -7.04 1.27 3.52
N ALA A 53 -6.33 0.86 2.48
CA ALA A 53 -5.13 0.08 2.67
C ALA A 53 -4.04 0.90 3.36
N ILE A 54 -3.87 2.15 2.95
CA ILE A 54 -2.88 3.00 3.58
C ILE A 54 -3.24 3.22 5.05
N ALA A 55 -4.50 3.48 5.34
CA ALA A 55 -4.91 3.69 6.71
C ALA A 55 -4.62 2.47 7.56
N SER A 56 -4.87 1.30 7.00
CA SER A 56 -4.61 0.06 7.70
C SER A 56 -3.11 -0.10 7.98
N LEU A 57 -2.28 0.23 7.02
CA LEU A 57 -0.84 0.10 7.21
C LEU A 57 -0.30 1.13 8.19
N VAL A 58 -0.90 2.31 8.21
CA VAL A 58 -0.51 3.32 9.18
C VAL A 58 -0.90 2.86 10.57
N GLU A 59 -2.08 2.30 10.70
CA GLU A 59 -2.52 1.81 11.99
C GLU A 59 -1.65 0.68 12.51
N SER A 60 -1.16 -0.16 11.62
CA SER A 60 -0.33 -1.27 12.02
C SER A 60 1.10 -0.83 12.35
N GLY A 61 1.44 0.40 12.05
CA GLY A 61 2.79 0.89 12.32
C GLY A 61 3.78 0.69 11.21
N PHE A 62 3.33 0.15 10.08
CA PHE A 62 4.23 -0.06 8.96
C PHE A 62 4.48 1.24 8.19
N LEU A 63 3.47 2.08 8.06
CA LEU A 63 3.59 3.34 7.35
C LEU A 63 3.25 4.50 8.26
N SER A 64 3.62 5.68 7.85
CA SER A 64 3.34 6.87 8.59
C SER A 64 3.02 7.98 7.62
N THR A 65 2.28 8.99 8.08
CA THR A 65 1.96 10.13 7.26
C THR A 65 2.76 11.31 7.75
N SER A 66 3.47 11.97 6.85
CA SER A 66 4.25 13.13 7.24
C SER A 66 3.34 14.35 7.35
N SER A 67 3.88 15.43 7.88
CA SER A 67 3.09 16.64 8.02
C SER A 67 2.70 17.21 6.66
N THR A 68 3.41 16.86 5.62
CA THR A 68 3.06 17.34 4.29
C THR A 68 2.09 16.40 3.58
N GLY A 69 1.67 15.34 4.23
CA GLY A 69 0.73 14.42 3.63
C GLY A 69 1.36 13.29 2.85
N SER A 70 2.65 13.14 2.91
CA SER A 70 3.31 12.05 2.22
C SER A 70 3.27 10.79 3.07
N ILE A 71 3.20 9.66 2.41
CA ILE A 71 3.20 8.37 3.07
C ILE A 71 4.60 7.79 2.97
N LEU A 72 5.14 7.40 4.10
CA LEU A 72 6.47 6.84 4.11
C LEU A 72 6.53 5.70 5.10
N ARG A 73 7.55 4.87 4.96
CA ARG A 73 7.69 3.75 5.83
C ARG A 73 8.22 4.23 7.17
N VAL A 74 7.66 3.69 8.22
CA VAL A 74 8.16 4.00 9.54
C VAL A 74 9.55 3.41 9.66
N GLY A 75 10.45 4.11 10.24
CA GLY A 75 11.81 3.64 10.39
C GLY A 75 11.76 2.30 11.06
N ARG A 76 12.70 1.43 10.72
CA ARG A 76 12.69 0.20 11.20
C ARG A 76 12.54 0.16 12.61
N PRO A 77 11.87 -0.77 13.04
CA PRO A 77 11.67 -0.90 14.42
C PRO A 77 13.00 -1.12 15.05
N ARG A 78 13.27 -0.47 16.11
CA ARG A 78 14.37 -0.61 16.74
C ARG A 78 14.29 -1.60 17.68
N PRO A 79 15.22 -2.33 17.84
CA PRO A 79 15.21 -3.35 18.82
C PRO A 79 14.99 -2.67 20.13
N PRO A 80 14.31 -3.29 20.98
CA PRO A 80 14.14 -2.75 22.28
C PRO A 80 15.51 -2.77 22.85
N ALA A 81 15.85 -1.76 23.37
CA ALA A 81 17.22 -1.66 23.81
C ALA A 81 17.55 -2.70 24.80
#